data_0ca577c55d5b7ea9ad2dbc79414c7f3f
#
_entry.id   0ca577c55d5b7ea9ad2dbc79414c7f3f
#
_cell.length_a   1.000
_cell.length_b   1.000
_cell.length_c   1.000
_cell.angle_alpha   90.00
_cell.angle_beta   90.00
_cell.angle_gamma   90.00
#
_symmetry.space_group_name_H-M   'P 1'
#
loop_
_entity.id
_entity.type
_entity.pdbx_description
1 polymer ?
#
loop_
_entity_poly.entity_id
_entity_poly.type
_entity_poly.pdbx_seq_one_letter_code
_entity_poly.pdbx_strand_id
1 'polypeptide(L)'
;DSDHLILRGGSNGGLLVGAVMTQRPELAAVALPAVGVLDMLRYHTFTAGAGWAYDYGTSEQSEEMFQYLLGYSPVHNVKEGINYPATLVTTGDHDDRVVPAHSFKFAAHLQEKHAGDNPVLIRIEKDAGHGAGTPTDKIVEQYAHIFAFAMANTGLSD
;
A
#
# COMPACT_ATOMS: atom_id res chain seq x y z
N ASP A 1 7.08 7.60 -19.46
CA ASP A 1 6.63 6.33 -20.03
C ASP A 1 6.03 5.46 -18.92
N SER A 2 4.72 5.22 -18.99
CA SER A 2 3.96 4.47 -17.96
C SER A 2 4.44 3.03 -17.80
N ASP A 3 4.94 2.43 -18.90
CA ASP A 3 5.39 1.03 -18.93
C ASP A 3 6.67 0.79 -18.12
N HIS A 4 7.36 1.86 -17.74
CA HIS A 4 8.59 1.83 -16.93
C HIS A 4 8.46 2.63 -15.64
N LEU A 5 7.30 3.26 -15.36
CA LEU A 5 7.11 4.04 -14.16
C LEU A 5 6.83 3.13 -12.96
N ILE A 6 7.54 3.40 -11.87
CA ILE A 6 7.38 2.71 -10.60
C ILE A 6 6.90 3.72 -9.55
N LEU A 7 5.75 3.45 -8.93
CA LEU A 7 5.26 4.21 -7.79
C LEU A 7 5.77 3.54 -6.50
N ARG A 8 6.50 4.28 -5.67
CA ARG A 8 7.01 3.77 -4.40
C ARG A 8 6.78 4.77 -3.27
N GLY A 9 6.28 4.31 -2.14
CA GLY A 9 6.08 5.14 -0.97
C GLY A 9 5.81 4.32 0.29
N GLY A 10 6.22 4.84 1.45
CA GLY A 10 6.02 4.20 2.74
C GLY A 10 5.17 5.06 3.69
N SER A 11 4.43 4.41 4.60
CA SER A 11 3.60 5.08 5.61
C SER A 11 2.54 5.99 4.96
N ASN A 12 2.55 7.30 5.20
CA ASN A 12 1.74 8.25 4.45
C ASN A 12 2.02 8.19 2.93
N GLY A 13 3.27 7.96 2.51
CA GLY A 13 3.62 7.71 1.11
C GLY A 13 3.03 6.40 0.57
N GLY A 14 2.82 5.40 1.43
CA GLY A 14 2.10 4.17 1.08
C GLY A 14 0.62 4.42 0.81
N LEU A 15 -0.02 5.32 1.57
CA LEU A 15 -1.36 5.82 1.26
C LEU A 15 -1.39 6.50 -0.10
N LEU A 16 -0.43 7.38 -0.40
CA LEU A 16 -0.35 8.06 -1.69
C LEU A 16 -0.26 7.05 -2.84
N VAL A 17 0.62 6.06 -2.75
CA VAL A 17 0.75 5.01 -3.77
C VAL A 17 -0.56 4.23 -3.92
N GLY A 18 -1.15 3.78 -2.83
CA GLY A 18 -2.44 3.07 -2.84
C GLY A 18 -3.56 3.88 -3.47
N ALA A 19 -3.66 5.17 -3.12
CA ALA A 19 -4.68 6.08 -3.65
C ALA A 19 -4.46 6.36 -5.16
N VAL A 20 -3.24 6.57 -5.60
CA VAL A 20 -2.93 6.80 -7.02
C VAL A 20 -3.24 5.56 -7.84
N MET A 21 -2.75 4.38 -7.45
CA MET A 21 -2.96 3.16 -8.24
C MET A 21 -4.43 2.72 -8.31
N THR A 22 -5.25 3.05 -7.31
CA THR A 22 -6.68 2.72 -7.35
C THR A 22 -7.50 3.71 -8.16
N GLN A 23 -7.06 4.97 -8.27
CA GLN A 23 -7.72 6.00 -9.08
C GLN A 23 -7.26 6.02 -10.53
N ARG A 24 -5.97 5.78 -10.76
CA ARG A 24 -5.32 5.87 -12.08
C ARG A 24 -4.35 4.69 -12.28
N PRO A 25 -4.90 3.46 -12.41
CA PRO A 25 -4.08 2.25 -12.53
C PRO A 25 -3.15 2.24 -13.75
N GLU A 26 -3.50 2.97 -14.79
CA GLU A 26 -2.73 3.06 -16.04
C GLU A 26 -1.46 3.93 -15.96
N LEU A 27 -1.26 4.65 -14.86
CA LEU A 27 -0.11 5.57 -14.76
C LEU A 27 1.23 4.88 -14.56
N ALA A 28 1.26 3.65 -14.06
CA ALA A 28 2.50 2.98 -13.72
C ALA A 28 2.47 1.49 -14.04
N ALA A 29 3.64 0.92 -14.33
CA ALA A 29 3.83 -0.51 -14.48
C ALA A 29 3.86 -1.23 -13.13
N VAL A 30 4.46 -0.58 -12.12
CA VAL A 30 4.69 -1.17 -10.80
C VAL A 30 4.24 -0.24 -9.68
N ALA A 31 3.59 -0.79 -8.66
CA ALA A 31 3.24 -0.10 -7.43
C ALA A 31 3.80 -0.82 -6.19
N LEU A 32 4.48 -0.06 -5.32
CA LEU A 32 5.20 -0.55 -4.15
C LEU A 32 4.74 0.19 -2.88
N PRO A 33 3.48 0.01 -2.44
CA PRO A 33 3.00 0.60 -1.19
C PRO A 33 3.59 -0.16 0.01
N ALA A 34 4.34 0.56 0.86
CA ALA A 34 4.98 0.00 2.05
C ALA A 34 4.37 0.56 3.33
N VAL A 35 4.05 -0.29 4.29
CA VAL A 35 3.52 0.08 5.62
C VAL A 35 2.47 1.21 5.53
N GLY A 36 1.59 1.13 4.54
CA GLY A 36 0.69 2.22 4.14
C GLY A 36 -0.57 2.35 5.00
N VAL A 37 -1.03 3.59 5.20
CA VAL A 37 -2.34 3.89 5.81
C VAL A 37 -3.42 3.68 4.74
N LEU A 38 -3.87 2.45 4.53
CA LEU A 38 -4.66 2.06 3.36
C LEU A 38 -6.18 1.95 3.62
N ASP A 39 -6.60 2.02 4.89
CA ASP A 39 -8.02 2.10 5.30
C ASP A 39 -8.28 3.43 5.99
N MET A 40 -8.74 4.42 5.23
CA MET A 40 -8.95 5.77 5.73
C MET A 40 -10.23 5.90 6.56
N LEU A 41 -11.14 4.93 6.50
CA LEU A 41 -12.35 4.97 7.32
C LEU A 41 -12.11 4.50 8.76
N ARG A 42 -11.07 3.69 8.99
CA ARG A 42 -10.79 3.06 10.30
C ARG A 42 -9.41 3.36 10.87
N TYR A 43 -8.53 4.05 10.14
CA TYR A 43 -7.15 4.27 10.57
C TYR A 43 -7.07 4.83 12.02
N HIS A 44 -7.98 5.72 12.38
CA HIS A 44 -8.01 6.42 13.67
C HIS A 44 -8.41 5.50 14.84
N THR A 45 -8.98 4.33 14.56
CA THR A 45 -9.34 3.34 15.58
C THR A 45 -8.20 2.37 15.90
N PHE A 46 -7.10 2.43 15.16
CA PHE A 46 -5.94 1.58 15.36
C PHE A 46 -4.83 2.34 16.11
N THR A 47 -4.12 1.65 16.96
CA THR A 47 -2.90 2.08 17.71
C THR A 47 -2.56 3.57 17.67
N ALA A 48 -1.57 3.97 16.86
CA ALA A 48 -1.12 5.36 16.71
C ALA A 48 -2.03 6.22 15.82
N GLY A 49 -2.98 5.62 15.11
CA GLY A 49 -3.80 6.30 14.09
C GLY A 49 -4.61 7.49 14.60
N ALA A 50 -5.10 7.44 15.83
CA ALA A 50 -5.82 8.57 16.43
C ALA A 50 -5.02 9.89 16.41
N GLY A 51 -3.69 9.80 16.50
CA GLY A 51 -2.80 10.96 16.45
C GLY A 51 -2.76 11.69 15.11
N TRP A 52 -3.24 11.05 14.03
CA TRP A 52 -3.23 11.64 12.68
C TRP A 52 -4.57 12.27 12.28
N ALA A 53 -5.56 12.23 13.19
CA ALA A 53 -6.89 12.80 12.92
C ALA A 53 -6.87 14.30 12.65
N TYR A 54 -5.86 15.01 13.16
CA TYR A 54 -5.67 16.43 12.88
C TYR A 54 -5.38 16.69 11.39
N ASP A 55 -4.60 15.79 10.75
CA ASP A 55 -4.21 15.94 9.34
C ASP A 55 -5.28 15.41 8.38
N TYR A 56 -5.87 14.24 8.68
CA TYR A 56 -6.78 13.54 7.76
C TYR A 56 -8.26 13.81 8.04
N GLY A 57 -8.63 14.22 9.24
CA GLY A 57 -10.00 14.09 9.73
C GLY A 57 -10.38 12.63 10.01
N THR A 58 -11.56 12.37 10.51
CA THR A 58 -12.06 11.01 10.76
C THR A 58 -13.42 10.78 10.13
N SER A 59 -13.71 9.52 9.79
CA SER A 59 -15.00 9.12 9.23
C SER A 59 -16.19 9.33 10.19
N GLU A 60 -15.92 9.56 11.48
CA GLU A 60 -16.93 9.75 12.53
C GLU A 60 -17.28 11.25 12.76
N GLN A 61 -16.51 12.17 12.16
CA GLN A 61 -16.72 13.62 12.36
C GLN A 61 -18.02 14.11 11.72
N SER A 62 -18.32 13.64 10.51
CA SER A 62 -19.52 14.00 9.75
C SER A 62 -19.70 13.06 8.56
N GLU A 63 -20.89 13.06 7.98
CA GLU A 63 -21.15 12.34 6.73
C GLU A 63 -20.28 12.86 5.59
N GLU A 64 -20.07 14.19 5.50
CA GLU A 64 -19.22 14.81 4.50
C GLU A 64 -17.77 14.29 4.60
N MET A 65 -17.22 14.23 5.82
CA MET A 65 -15.87 13.72 6.04
C MET A 65 -15.79 12.22 5.76
N PHE A 66 -16.81 11.45 6.10
CA PHE A 66 -16.89 10.04 5.73
C PHE A 66 -16.80 9.86 4.21
N GLN A 67 -17.62 10.60 3.44
CA GLN A 67 -17.62 10.52 1.97
C GLN A 67 -16.29 10.99 1.37
N TYR A 68 -15.68 12.04 1.93
CA TYR A 68 -14.36 12.52 1.52
C TYR A 68 -13.30 11.43 1.69
N LEU A 69 -13.20 10.82 2.86
CA LEU A 69 -12.23 9.77 3.15
C LEU A 69 -12.49 8.50 2.32
N LEU A 70 -13.77 8.12 2.17
CA LEU A 70 -14.18 7.00 1.32
C LEU A 70 -13.71 7.20 -0.13
N GLY A 71 -13.79 8.43 -0.63
CA GLY A 71 -13.45 8.78 -2.01
C GLY A 71 -12.01 8.45 -2.41
N TYR A 72 -11.06 8.39 -1.46
CA TYR A 72 -9.68 8.06 -1.76
C TYR A 72 -9.10 6.92 -0.93
N SER A 73 -9.85 6.33 -0.01
CA SER A 73 -9.40 5.21 0.83
C SER A 73 -9.03 4.01 -0.03
N PRO A 74 -7.76 3.58 -0.10
CA PRO A 74 -7.32 2.55 -1.04
C PRO A 74 -8.09 1.24 -0.91
N VAL A 75 -8.27 0.72 0.31
CA VAL A 75 -9.00 -0.54 0.56
C VAL A 75 -10.41 -0.51 -0.02
N HIS A 76 -11.09 0.65 0.04
CA HIS A 76 -12.48 0.80 -0.40
C HIS A 76 -12.62 1.12 -1.90
N ASN A 77 -11.51 1.50 -2.57
CA ASN A 77 -11.50 1.89 -3.97
C ASN A 77 -10.90 0.85 -4.92
N VAL A 78 -10.59 -0.34 -4.44
CA VAL A 78 -10.26 -1.47 -5.31
C VAL A 78 -11.52 -1.94 -6.02
N LYS A 79 -11.53 -1.82 -7.34
CA LYS A 79 -12.68 -2.16 -8.21
C LYS A 79 -12.43 -3.49 -8.88
N GLU A 80 -13.52 -4.25 -9.04
CA GLU A 80 -13.50 -5.52 -9.77
C GLU A 80 -13.28 -5.28 -11.27
N GLY A 81 -12.52 -6.19 -11.90
CA GLY A 81 -12.32 -6.17 -13.35
C GLY A 81 -11.27 -5.18 -13.85
N ILE A 82 -10.53 -4.51 -12.96
CA ILE A 82 -9.47 -3.58 -13.33
C ILE A 82 -8.12 -4.29 -13.37
N ASN A 83 -7.34 -4.01 -14.41
CA ASN A 83 -5.93 -4.41 -14.49
C ASN A 83 -5.06 -3.39 -13.73
N TYR A 84 -4.73 -3.71 -12.48
CA TYR A 84 -3.85 -2.88 -11.66
C TYR A 84 -2.38 -3.07 -12.03
N PRO A 85 -1.49 -2.12 -11.71
CA PRO A 85 -0.04 -2.31 -11.83
C PRO A 85 0.43 -3.59 -11.14
N ALA A 86 1.55 -4.15 -11.58
CA ALA A 86 2.24 -5.17 -10.80
C ALA A 86 2.51 -4.62 -9.39
N THR A 87 1.97 -5.27 -8.37
CA THR A 87 1.92 -4.70 -7.02
C THR A 87 2.64 -5.58 -6.01
N LEU A 88 3.59 -4.99 -5.27
CA LEU A 88 4.20 -5.60 -4.11
C LEU A 88 3.91 -4.76 -2.87
N VAL A 89 2.96 -5.19 -2.07
CA VAL A 89 2.68 -4.60 -0.75
C VAL A 89 3.70 -5.10 0.26
N THR A 90 4.30 -4.21 1.06
CA THR A 90 5.24 -4.60 2.11
C THR A 90 4.79 -4.11 3.47
N THR A 91 4.93 -4.94 4.52
CA THR A 91 4.58 -4.61 5.91
C THR A 91 5.39 -5.42 6.90
N GLY A 92 5.49 -4.95 8.14
CA GLY A 92 5.98 -5.73 9.27
C GLY A 92 4.81 -6.32 10.06
N ASP A 93 4.98 -7.53 10.60
CA ASP A 93 3.91 -8.22 11.34
C ASP A 93 3.66 -7.64 12.76
N HIS A 94 4.62 -6.86 13.28
CA HIS A 94 4.56 -6.16 14.57
C HIS A 94 4.57 -4.63 14.42
N ASP A 95 4.10 -4.11 13.29
CA ASP A 95 3.98 -2.67 13.09
C ASP A 95 2.84 -2.11 13.97
N ASP A 96 3.22 -1.41 15.02
CA ASP A 96 2.31 -0.77 15.98
C ASP A 96 1.99 0.69 15.62
N ARG A 97 2.67 1.26 14.64
CA ARG A 97 2.40 2.60 14.13
C ARG A 97 1.33 2.58 13.04
N VAL A 98 1.53 1.77 12.01
CA VAL A 98 0.55 1.51 10.95
C VAL A 98 0.26 0.01 10.95
N VAL A 99 -0.79 -0.39 11.64
CA VAL A 99 -1.06 -1.82 11.87
C VAL A 99 -1.12 -2.61 10.56
N PRO A 100 -0.56 -3.84 10.54
CA PRO A 100 -0.46 -4.64 9.30
C PRO A 100 -1.82 -4.94 8.66
N ALA A 101 -2.91 -4.82 9.42
CA ALA A 101 -4.28 -4.98 8.92
C ALA A 101 -4.60 -4.09 7.71
N HIS A 102 -4.01 -2.89 7.61
CA HIS A 102 -4.12 -2.04 6.43
C HIS A 102 -3.61 -2.75 5.18
N SER A 103 -2.38 -3.27 5.26
CA SER A 103 -1.72 -3.96 4.16
C SER A 103 -2.39 -5.28 3.82
N PHE A 104 -2.81 -6.06 4.82
CA PHE A 104 -3.50 -7.34 4.62
C PHE A 104 -4.82 -7.18 3.90
N LYS A 105 -5.67 -6.24 4.35
CA LYS A 105 -6.95 -5.96 3.69
C LYS A 105 -6.77 -5.48 2.25
N PHE A 106 -5.82 -4.57 2.03
CA PHE A 106 -5.57 -4.03 0.70
C PHE A 106 -5.07 -5.10 -0.27
N ALA A 107 -4.08 -5.91 0.14
CA ALA A 107 -3.56 -7.00 -0.67
C ALA A 107 -4.65 -8.03 -0.98
N ALA A 108 -5.46 -8.42 0.00
CA ALA A 108 -6.55 -9.37 -0.20
C ALA A 108 -7.60 -8.86 -1.20
N HIS A 109 -8.02 -7.59 -1.10
CA HIS A 109 -8.95 -6.98 -2.04
C HIS A 109 -8.37 -6.90 -3.46
N LEU A 110 -7.08 -6.53 -3.58
CA LEU A 110 -6.42 -6.53 -4.89
C LEU A 110 -6.38 -7.93 -5.51
N GLN A 111 -5.98 -8.94 -4.73
CA GLN A 111 -5.91 -10.33 -5.20
C GLN A 111 -7.27 -10.89 -5.60
N GLU A 112 -8.36 -10.47 -4.93
CA GLU A 112 -9.72 -10.89 -5.25
C GLU A 112 -10.25 -10.23 -6.53
N LYS A 113 -9.97 -8.93 -6.73
CA LYS A 113 -10.66 -8.09 -7.72
C LYS A 113 -9.84 -7.75 -8.97
N HIS A 114 -8.53 -7.93 -8.90
CA HIS A 114 -7.64 -7.70 -10.03
C HIS A 114 -7.97 -8.65 -11.20
N ALA A 115 -8.05 -8.11 -12.42
CA ALA A 115 -8.46 -8.87 -13.59
C ALA A 115 -7.36 -9.05 -14.65
N GLY A 116 -6.13 -8.65 -14.36
CA GLY A 116 -5.00 -8.77 -15.28
C GLY A 116 -4.04 -9.89 -14.92
N ASP A 117 -2.97 -10.01 -15.70
CA ASP A 117 -1.88 -10.98 -15.48
C ASP A 117 -0.77 -10.43 -14.58
N ASN A 118 -0.84 -9.16 -14.20
CA ASN A 118 0.15 -8.53 -13.34
C ASN A 118 0.16 -9.18 -11.94
N PRO A 119 1.33 -9.50 -11.37
CA PRO A 119 1.39 -10.10 -10.04
C PRO A 119 0.93 -9.13 -8.95
N VAL A 120 0.14 -9.63 -8.01
CA VAL A 120 -0.25 -8.94 -6.78
C VAL A 120 0.24 -9.75 -5.59
N LEU A 121 1.31 -9.29 -4.98
CA LEU A 121 2.01 -9.96 -3.90
C LEU A 121 2.02 -9.12 -2.62
N ILE A 122 2.15 -9.80 -1.49
CA ILE A 122 2.45 -9.17 -0.21
C ILE A 122 3.70 -9.81 0.40
N ARG A 123 4.64 -8.97 0.85
CA ARG A 123 5.80 -9.38 1.63
C ARG A 123 5.62 -8.93 3.07
N ILE A 124 5.64 -9.88 3.98
CA ILE A 124 5.49 -9.65 5.42
C ILE A 124 6.83 -9.91 6.08
N GLU A 125 7.45 -8.88 6.67
CA GLU A 125 8.65 -9.04 7.47
C GLU A 125 8.26 -9.54 8.86
N LYS A 126 8.85 -10.66 9.27
CA LYS A 126 8.60 -11.27 10.58
C LYS A 126 9.39 -10.56 11.68
N ASP A 127 8.78 -10.45 12.85
CA ASP A 127 9.37 -9.81 14.02
C ASP A 127 9.85 -8.38 13.70
N ALA A 128 9.08 -7.64 12.89
CA ALA A 128 9.45 -6.32 12.41
C ALA A 128 8.32 -5.31 12.62
N GLY A 129 8.71 -4.11 13.08
CA GLY A 129 7.82 -2.96 13.24
C GLY A 129 7.73 -2.09 11.98
N HIS A 130 7.58 -0.76 12.18
CA HIS A 130 7.40 0.22 11.11
C HIS A 130 8.66 0.49 10.26
N GLY A 131 9.79 -0.10 10.61
CA GLY A 131 11.06 0.02 9.90
C GLY A 131 12.24 0.53 10.76
N ALA A 132 11.96 1.32 11.80
CA ALA A 132 13.01 1.77 12.72
C ALA A 132 13.61 0.58 13.48
N GLY A 133 14.96 0.52 13.54
CA GLY A 133 15.66 -0.55 14.25
C GLY A 133 15.72 -1.88 13.50
N THR A 134 15.30 -1.95 12.25
CA THR A 134 15.42 -3.16 11.43
C THR A 134 16.90 -3.49 11.19
N PRO A 135 17.36 -4.73 11.42
CA PRO A 135 18.73 -5.16 11.14
C PRO A 135 19.11 -4.96 9.67
N THR A 136 20.39 -4.64 9.43
CA THR A 136 20.89 -4.29 8.09
C THR A 136 20.70 -5.43 7.08
N ASP A 137 20.89 -6.67 7.49
CA ASP A 137 20.71 -7.87 6.66
C ASP A 137 19.27 -8.00 6.18
N LYS A 138 18.28 -7.79 7.05
CA LYS A 138 16.86 -7.75 6.70
C LYS A 138 16.53 -6.60 5.73
N ILE A 139 17.14 -5.43 5.93
CA ILE A 139 16.99 -4.29 5.02
C ILE A 139 17.51 -4.65 3.63
N VAL A 140 18.70 -5.23 3.54
CA VAL A 140 19.32 -5.65 2.27
C VAL A 140 18.42 -6.66 1.55
N GLU A 141 17.96 -7.68 2.27
CA GLU A 141 17.06 -8.70 1.69
C GLU A 141 15.74 -8.09 1.20
N GLN A 142 15.13 -7.20 1.99
CA GLN A 142 13.91 -6.50 1.60
C GLN A 142 14.09 -5.71 0.31
N TYR A 143 15.17 -4.91 0.22
CA TYR A 143 15.44 -4.13 -0.99
C TYR A 143 15.80 -5.01 -2.19
N ALA A 144 16.50 -6.12 -2.00
CA ALA A 144 16.76 -7.07 -3.07
C ALA A 144 15.44 -7.62 -3.67
N HIS A 145 14.49 -8.00 -2.83
CA HIS A 145 13.17 -8.44 -3.29
C HIS A 145 12.38 -7.33 -4.00
N ILE A 146 12.40 -6.10 -3.45
CA ILE A 146 11.72 -4.95 -4.05
C ILE A 146 12.30 -4.63 -5.45
N PHE A 147 13.62 -4.58 -5.58
CA PHE A 147 14.27 -4.29 -6.86
C PHE A 147 14.09 -5.43 -7.86
N ALA A 148 14.22 -6.69 -7.44
CA ALA A 148 13.96 -7.82 -8.30
C ALA A 148 12.53 -7.81 -8.85
N PHE A 149 11.54 -7.54 -7.99
CA PHE A 149 10.15 -7.39 -8.41
C PHE A 149 9.95 -6.25 -9.41
N ALA A 150 10.52 -5.09 -9.10
CA ALA A 150 10.41 -3.91 -9.95
C ALA A 150 11.05 -4.15 -11.34
N MET A 151 12.26 -4.69 -11.38
CA MET A 151 12.98 -4.97 -12.63
C MET A 151 12.22 -6.00 -13.48
N ALA A 152 11.76 -7.09 -12.87
CA ALA A 152 11.03 -8.13 -13.59
C ALA A 152 9.72 -7.63 -14.24
N ASN A 153 9.10 -6.60 -13.66
CA ASN A 153 7.82 -6.07 -14.13
C ASN A 153 7.93 -4.74 -14.92
N THR A 154 9.15 -4.29 -15.23
CA THR A 154 9.40 -3.12 -16.08
C THR A 154 10.24 -3.48 -17.32
N GLY A 155 10.52 -4.76 -17.54
CA GLY A 155 11.34 -5.20 -18.67
C GLY A 155 12.84 -4.88 -18.54
N LEU A 156 13.31 -4.54 -17.34
CA LEU A 156 14.72 -4.25 -17.04
C LEU A 156 15.49 -5.50 -16.58
N SER A 157 15.11 -6.67 -17.06
CA SER A 157 15.62 -7.97 -16.59
C SER A 157 16.94 -8.43 -17.26
N ASP A 158 17.70 -7.52 -17.88
CA ASP A 158 19.02 -7.83 -18.49
C ASP A 158 20.11 -6.86 -18.04
#